data_6306f587f9599df3a3a6f66d143f490b
#
_entry.id   6306f587f9599df3a3a6f66d143f490b
#
_cell.length_a   1.000
_cell.length_b   1.000
_cell.length_c   1.000
_cell.angle_alpha   90.00
_cell.angle_beta   90.00
_cell.angle_gamma   90.00
#
_symmetry.space_group_name_H-M   'P 1'
#
loop_
_entity.id
_entity.type
_entity.pdbx_description
1 polymer ?
#
loop_
_entity_poly.entity_id
_entity_poly.type
_entity_poly.pdbx_seq_one_letter_code
_entity_poly.pdbx_strand_id
1 'polypeptide(L)'
;MQMKKKRARIDAMYSKVLRPANERDLERLAEARKLELGTMVRAKAISRTLGLNMKIGDVEYQGDLRKATFYYTADGRVDFRELIRHFAKEFRVKIEMRQIGARQESARIGGLGSCGRELCCSTWLTDFKSVSTSAARYQNLAINQAKLSGQCGRLKCCLNYELDTYMDALEKFPKKADVIETEHGKASLIKVDIFKGVMYYFYKSGAYDRGKTITLEKDKVHEILEMNKKGVKPPDLMAFDVTAEPVQEEVDFESVHDV
;
A
#
# COMPACT_ATOMS: atom_id res chain seq x y z
N MET A 1 -17.77 -13.10 10.05
CA MET A 1 -17.81 -13.47 8.60
C MET A 1 -16.67 -14.45 8.33
N GLN A 2 -16.97 -15.71 8.08
CA GLN A 2 -15.95 -16.75 7.90
C GLN A 2 -15.19 -16.48 6.61
N MET A 3 -13.86 -16.28 6.70
CA MET A 3 -12.97 -16.29 5.54
C MET A 3 -13.17 -17.59 4.78
N LYS A 4 -13.79 -17.54 3.60
CA LYS A 4 -13.75 -18.66 2.65
C LYS A 4 -12.28 -18.85 2.25
N LYS A 5 -11.59 -19.81 2.87
CA LYS A 5 -10.30 -20.31 2.38
C LYS A 5 -10.50 -20.66 0.91
N LYS A 6 -9.94 -19.87 0.00
CA LYS A 6 -9.84 -20.25 -1.41
C LYS A 6 -9.10 -21.59 -1.42
N ARG A 7 -9.79 -22.65 -1.80
CA ARG A 7 -9.15 -23.93 -2.13
C ARG A 7 -8.06 -23.60 -3.16
N ALA A 8 -6.81 -23.86 -2.80
CA ALA A 8 -5.71 -23.84 -3.75
C ALA A 8 -6.14 -24.71 -4.95
N ARG A 9 -5.89 -24.25 -6.17
CA ARG A 9 -6.13 -25.08 -7.37
C ARG A 9 -5.29 -26.32 -7.21
N ILE A 10 -5.94 -27.44 -6.97
CA ILE A 10 -5.34 -28.75 -6.69
C ILE A 10 -4.56 -29.28 -7.91
N ASP A 11 -4.72 -28.66 -9.09
CA ASP A 11 -4.11 -29.09 -10.34
C ASP A 11 -2.80 -28.40 -10.71
N ALA A 12 -2.20 -27.61 -9.81
CA ALA A 12 -0.85 -27.11 -10.06
C ALA A 12 0.15 -28.27 -9.91
N MET A 13 0.68 -28.78 -11.03
CA MET A 13 1.78 -29.75 -11.02
C MET A 13 3.04 -29.06 -10.46
N TYR A 14 3.26 -29.21 -9.18
CA TYR A 14 4.49 -28.75 -8.54
C TYR A 14 5.62 -29.75 -8.81
N SER A 15 6.80 -29.25 -9.14
CA SER A 15 7.99 -30.09 -9.21
C SER A 15 8.30 -30.69 -7.84
N LYS A 16 8.70 -31.96 -7.82
CA LYS A 16 9.08 -32.63 -6.58
C LYS A 16 10.41 -32.08 -6.06
N VAL A 17 10.49 -31.79 -4.77
CA VAL A 17 11.77 -31.54 -4.10
C VAL A 17 12.53 -32.88 -4.01
N LEU A 18 13.70 -32.96 -4.62
CA LEU A 18 14.48 -34.16 -4.69
C LEU A 18 15.32 -34.35 -3.42
N ARG A 19 16.04 -33.29 -3.01
CA ARG A 19 16.91 -33.25 -1.85
C ARG A 19 17.25 -31.80 -1.47
N PRO A 20 17.79 -31.55 -0.27
CA PRO A 20 18.44 -30.26 0.05
C PRO A 20 19.65 -30.01 -0.87
N ALA A 21 19.96 -28.74 -1.11
CA ALA A 21 21.16 -28.35 -1.86
C ALA A 21 22.42 -28.70 -1.06
N ASN A 22 23.42 -29.23 -1.75
CA ASN A 22 24.75 -29.47 -1.18
C ASN A 22 25.71 -28.31 -1.54
N GLU A 23 26.93 -28.34 -1.01
CA GLU A 23 27.94 -27.31 -1.25
C GLU A 23 28.23 -27.09 -2.74
N ARG A 24 28.32 -28.15 -3.53
CA ARG A 24 28.52 -28.07 -4.98
C ARG A 24 27.36 -27.36 -5.71
N ASP A 25 26.12 -27.56 -5.25
CA ASP A 25 24.96 -26.89 -5.82
C ASP A 25 25.00 -25.39 -5.50
N LEU A 26 25.44 -25.01 -4.29
CA LEU A 26 25.61 -23.64 -3.86
C LEU A 26 26.75 -22.93 -4.61
N GLU A 27 27.88 -23.61 -4.83
CA GLU A 27 28.99 -23.09 -5.65
C GLU A 27 28.53 -22.81 -7.08
N ARG A 28 27.85 -23.77 -7.73
CA ARG A 28 27.30 -23.58 -9.08
C ARG A 28 26.30 -22.44 -9.16
N LEU A 29 25.46 -22.30 -8.15
CA LEU A 29 24.53 -21.17 -8.06
C LEU A 29 25.28 -19.83 -7.93
N ALA A 30 26.35 -19.81 -7.14
CA ALA A 30 27.18 -18.60 -6.99
C ALA A 30 27.89 -18.23 -8.29
N GLU A 31 28.38 -19.22 -9.06
CA GLU A 31 28.97 -19.02 -10.40
C GLU A 31 27.92 -18.49 -11.38
N ALA A 32 26.73 -19.07 -11.42
CA ALA A 32 25.63 -18.63 -12.26
C ALA A 32 25.28 -17.16 -11.99
N ARG A 33 25.13 -16.77 -10.71
CA ARG A 33 24.82 -15.39 -10.31
C ARG A 33 25.90 -14.38 -10.70
N LYS A 34 27.19 -14.79 -10.70
CA LYS A 34 28.27 -13.89 -11.15
C LYS A 34 28.15 -13.53 -12.63
N LEU A 35 27.60 -14.42 -13.44
CA LEU A 35 27.42 -14.19 -14.88
C LEU A 35 26.21 -13.29 -15.21
N GLU A 36 25.19 -13.29 -14.37
CA GLU A 36 23.88 -12.67 -14.64
C GLU A 36 23.99 -11.18 -14.96
N LEU A 37 24.73 -10.40 -14.16
CA LEU A 37 24.88 -8.95 -14.36
C LEU A 37 25.58 -8.62 -15.69
N GLY A 38 26.68 -9.28 -15.97
CA GLY A 38 27.42 -9.08 -17.23
C GLY A 38 26.59 -9.44 -18.46
N THR A 39 25.86 -10.57 -18.38
CA THR A 39 24.93 -11.01 -19.42
C THR A 39 23.79 -10.02 -19.61
N MET A 40 23.21 -9.50 -18.54
CA MET A 40 22.13 -8.51 -18.59
C MET A 40 22.57 -7.22 -19.30
N VAL A 41 23.77 -6.70 -18.97
CA VAL A 41 24.32 -5.48 -19.61
C VAL A 41 24.49 -5.71 -21.12
N ARG A 42 25.10 -6.83 -21.52
CA ARG A 42 25.29 -7.17 -22.94
C ARG A 42 23.95 -7.39 -23.65
N ALA A 43 23.03 -8.09 -23.04
CA ALA A 43 21.69 -8.33 -23.59
C ALA A 43 20.92 -7.01 -23.84
N LYS A 44 21.02 -6.05 -22.90
CA LYS A 44 20.45 -4.70 -23.09
C LYS A 44 21.07 -3.97 -24.28
N ALA A 45 22.39 -4.06 -24.47
CA ALA A 45 23.08 -3.45 -25.60
C ALA A 45 22.60 -4.04 -26.91
N ILE A 46 22.58 -5.37 -27.05
CA ILE A 46 22.11 -6.06 -28.25
C ILE A 46 20.65 -5.71 -28.57
N SER A 47 19.77 -5.72 -27.56
CA SER A 47 18.35 -5.38 -27.76
C SER A 47 18.17 -3.96 -28.28
N ARG A 48 18.97 -2.99 -27.79
CA ARG A 48 18.96 -1.60 -28.28
C ARG A 48 19.47 -1.49 -29.71
N THR A 49 20.55 -2.20 -30.07
CA THR A 49 21.11 -2.20 -31.42
C THR A 49 20.09 -2.74 -32.45
N LEU A 50 19.27 -3.71 -32.04
CA LEU A 50 18.20 -4.25 -32.88
C LEU A 50 16.94 -3.38 -32.93
N GLY A 51 16.91 -2.26 -32.21
CA GLY A 51 15.77 -1.33 -32.19
C GLY A 51 14.47 -1.93 -31.64
N LEU A 52 14.54 -2.95 -30.79
CA LEU A 52 13.36 -3.62 -30.27
C LEU A 52 12.68 -2.78 -29.18
N ASN A 53 11.36 -2.60 -29.31
CA ASN A 53 10.56 -1.87 -28.32
C ASN A 53 10.25 -2.76 -27.11
N MET A 54 11.31 -3.06 -26.35
CA MET A 54 11.27 -3.87 -25.14
C MET A 54 12.39 -3.46 -24.18
N LYS A 55 12.22 -3.78 -22.90
CA LYS A 55 13.23 -3.55 -21.88
C LYS A 55 13.56 -4.88 -21.19
N ILE A 56 14.82 -5.27 -21.22
CA ILE A 56 15.31 -6.41 -20.45
C ILE A 56 15.48 -5.95 -18.99
N GLY A 57 14.73 -6.56 -18.08
CA GLY A 57 14.73 -6.24 -16.65
C GLY A 57 15.73 -7.07 -15.87
N ASP A 58 15.81 -8.39 -16.20
CA ASP A 58 16.61 -9.33 -15.42
C ASP A 58 17.00 -10.54 -16.27
N VAL A 59 18.05 -11.26 -15.84
CA VAL A 59 18.53 -12.50 -16.45
C VAL A 59 18.81 -13.49 -15.34
N GLU A 60 18.39 -14.73 -15.53
CA GLU A 60 18.57 -15.80 -14.56
C GLU A 60 19.16 -17.05 -15.26
N TYR A 61 20.27 -17.51 -14.79
CA TYR A 61 20.88 -18.74 -15.25
C TYR A 61 20.37 -19.93 -14.46
N GLN A 62 20.11 -21.03 -15.14
CA GLN A 62 19.91 -22.31 -14.48
C GLN A 62 21.22 -22.78 -13.85
N GLY A 63 21.19 -23.44 -12.68
CA GLY A 63 22.38 -23.84 -11.96
C GLY A 63 23.34 -24.79 -12.70
N ASP A 64 22.91 -25.41 -13.82
CA ASP A 64 23.74 -26.21 -14.71
C ASP A 64 24.39 -25.37 -15.85
N LEU A 65 24.13 -24.06 -15.90
CA LEU A 65 24.58 -23.10 -16.92
C LEU A 65 24.19 -23.42 -18.37
N ARG A 66 23.24 -24.36 -18.58
CA ARG A 66 22.81 -24.75 -19.93
C ARG A 66 21.71 -23.87 -20.49
N LYS A 67 20.99 -23.16 -19.61
CA LYS A 67 19.83 -22.34 -19.96
C LYS A 67 19.89 -21.01 -19.23
N ALA A 68 19.55 -19.94 -19.95
CA ALA A 68 19.33 -18.61 -19.38
C ALA A 68 17.92 -18.10 -19.73
N THR A 69 17.21 -17.60 -18.73
CA THR A 69 15.90 -16.98 -18.88
C THR A 69 16.05 -15.47 -18.82
N PHE A 70 15.65 -14.79 -19.89
CA PHE A 70 15.66 -13.34 -20.01
C PHE A 70 14.27 -12.80 -19.72
N TYR A 71 14.14 -12.04 -18.64
CA TYR A 71 12.89 -11.38 -18.26
C TYR A 71 12.81 -10.01 -18.89
N TYR A 72 11.72 -9.75 -19.59
CA TYR A 72 11.54 -8.48 -20.29
C TYR A 72 10.16 -7.90 -20.08
N THR A 73 10.06 -6.58 -20.21
CA THR A 73 8.80 -5.84 -20.28
C THR A 73 8.63 -5.24 -21.66
N ALA A 74 7.41 -5.25 -22.18
CA ALA A 74 7.04 -4.63 -23.44
C ALA A 74 5.54 -4.29 -23.42
N ASP A 75 5.16 -3.22 -24.10
CA ASP A 75 3.76 -2.78 -24.20
C ASP A 75 2.97 -3.61 -25.22
N GLY A 76 3.64 -4.26 -26.14
CA GLY A 76 3.04 -5.05 -27.20
C GLY A 76 3.79 -6.34 -27.51
N ARG A 77 3.39 -6.98 -28.60
CA ARG A 77 4.06 -8.18 -29.10
C ARG A 77 5.39 -7.81 -29.76
N VAL A 78 6.47 -8.45 -29.34
CA VAL A 78 7.83 -8.26 -29.87
C VAL A 78 8.24 -9.49 -30.66
N ASP A 79 8.84 -9.28 -31.84
CA ASP A 79 9.50 -10.36 -32.60
C ASP A 79 10.97 -10.45 -32.19
N PHE A 80 11.32 -11.52 -31.48
CA PHE A 80 12.68 -11.73 -30.98
C PHE A 80 13.45 -12.83 -31.72
N ARG A 81 13.06 -13.20 -32.91
CA ARG A 81 13.78 -14.25 -33.68
C ARG A 81 15.24 -13.89 -33.89
N GLU A 82 15.52 -12.65 -34.31
CA GLU A 82 16.90 -12.15 -34.43
C GLU A 82 17.60 -12.01 -33.08
N LEU A 83 16.94 -11.47 -32.10
CA LEU A 83 17.47 -11.33 -30.74
C LEU A 83 17.92 -12.67 -30.18
N ILE A 84 17.10 -13.71 -30.31
CA ILE A 84 17.43 -15.07 -29.84
C ILE A 84 18.66 -15.61 -30.56
N ARG A 85 18.80 -15.38 -31.89
CA ARG A 85 19.99 -15.80 -32.64
C ARG A 85 21.25 -15.11 -32.11
N HIS A 86 21.18 -13.80 -31.89
CA HIS A 86 22.30 -13.05 -31.30
C HIS A 86 22.65 -13.53 -29.90
N PHE A 87 21.66 -13.73 -29.02
CA PHE A 87 21.87 -14.22 -27.68
C PHE A 87 22.47 -15.63 -27.66
N ALA A 88 21.96 -16.54 -28.50
CA ALA A 88 22.48 -17.91 -28.60
C ALA A 88 23.94 -17.92 -29.05
N LYS A 89 24.31 -17.04 -29.99
CA LYS A 89 25.70 -16.91 -30.48
C LYS A 89 26.62 -16.32 -29.41
N GLU A 90 26.16 -15.29 -28.70
CA GLU A 90 26.97 -14.56 -27.72
C GLU A 90 27.12 -15.36 -26.40
N PHE A 91 26.03 -15.88 -25.87
CA PHE A 91 26.03 -16.52 -24.55
C PHE A 91 26.21 -18.03 -24.59
N ARG A 92 26.02 -18.66 -25.76
CA ARG A 92 26.20 -20.13 -26.00
C ARG A 92 25.38 -21.02 -25.06
N VAL A 93 24.19 -20.54 -24.66
CA VAL A 93 23.25 -21.27 -23.81
C VAL A 93 21.86 -21.31 -24.46
N LYS A 94 21.00 -22.18 -23.98
CA LYS A 94 19.60 -22.19 -24.39
C LYS A 94 18.90 -20.92 -23.90
N ILE A 95 18.35 -20.13 -24.82
CA ILE A 95 17.68 -18.86 -24.48
C ILE A 95 16.20 -19.11 -24.27
N GLU A 96 15.68 -18.63 -23.16
CA GLU A 96 14.25 -18.53 -22.88
C GLU A 96 13.88 -17.05 -22.66
N MET A 97 12.87 -16.58 -23.40
CA MET A 97 12.35 -15.21 -23.24
C MET A 97 11.05 -15.25 -22.45
N ARG A 98 10.98 -14.48 -21.35
CA ARG A 98 9.80 -14.45 -20.49
C ARG A 98 9.33 -13.01 -20.27
N GLN A 99 8.13 -12.73 -20.76
CA GLN A 99 7.51 -11.43 -20.49
C GLN A 99 7.02 -11.35 -19.07
N ILE A 100 7.31 -10.23 -18.41
CA ILE A 100 6.86 -9.92 -17.05
C ILE A 100 6.16 -8.57 -17.03
N GLY A 101 5.25 -8.41 -16.09
CA GLY A 101 4.59 -7.11 -15.87
C GLY A 101 5.44 -6.16 -15.04
N ALA A 102 5.17 -4.85 -15.11
CA ALA A 102 5.92 -3.82 -14.41
C ALA A 102 6.04 -4.04 -12.89
N ARG A 103 5.01 -4.62 -12.24
CA ARG A 103 5.09 -4.97 -10.82
C ARG A 103 6.06 -6.12 -10.57
N GLN A 104 6.10 -7.12 -11.44
CA GLN A 104 7.03 -8.24 -11.33
C GLN A 104 8.47 -7.78 -11.58
N GLU A 105 8.67 -6.86 -12.53
CA GLU A 105 9.97 -6.21 -12.74
C GLU A 105 10.41 -5.47 -11.48
N SER A 106 9.57 -4.61 -10.92
CA SER A 106 9.88 -3.91 -9.66
C SER A 106 10.17 -4.87 -8.49
N ALA A 107 9.45 -5.99 -8.41
CA ALA A 107 9.67 -6.99 -7.37
C ALA A 107 11.04 -7.68 -7.49
N ARG A 108 11.53 -7.90 -8.72
CA ARG A 108 12.86 -8.47 -8.96
C ARG A 108 13.99 -7.49 -8.69
N ILE A 109 13.80 -6.22 -9.07
CA ILE A 109 14.78 -5.15 -8.80
C ILE A 109 14.87 -4.87 -7.29
N GLY A 110 13.75 -4.98 -6.59
CA GLY A 110 13.66 -4.63 -5.17
C GLY A 110 13.64 -3.12 -4.93
N GLY A 111 13.99 -2.72 -3.72
CA GLY A 111 14.06 -1.32 -3.30
C GLY A 111 13.08 -0.98 -2.19
N LEU A 112 12.98 0.32 -1.89
CA LEU A 112 12.13 0.85 -0.82
C LEU A 112 10.87 1.51 -1.39
N GLY A 113 9.75 1.28 -0.74
CA GLY A 113 8.52 1.98 -1.01
C GLY A 113 8.52 3.41 -0.44
N SER A 114 7.53 4.22 -0.82
CA SER A 114 7.31 5.55 -0.22
C SER A 114 7.01 5.52 1.29
N CYS A 115 6.74 4.35 1.85
CA CYS A 115 6.57 4.12 3.29
C CYS A 115 7.90 3.86 4.03
N GLY A 116 9.05 3.88 3.34
CA GLY A 116 10.37 3.59 3.91
C GLY A 116 10.67 2.11 4.15
N ARG A 117 9.75 1.19 3.82
CA ARG A 117 9.94 -0.26 3.94
C ARG A 117 10.26 -0.88 2.59
N GLU A 118 10.86 -2.07 2.59
CA GLU A 118 11.04 -2.86 1.37
C GLU A 118 9.71 -3.07 0.63
N LEU A 119 9.78 -3.23 -0.69
CA LEU A 119 8.58 -3.40 -1.51
C LEU A 119 7.81 -4.65 -1.09
N CYS A 120 6.50 -4.52 -0.82
CA CYS A 120 5.64 -5.65 -0.46
C CYS A 120 5.68 -6.77 -1.51
N CYS A 121 5.81 -6.42 -2.80
CA CYS A 121 5.87 -7.37 -3.91
C CYS A 121 7.21 -8.12 -4.01
N SER A 122 8.30 -7.62 -3.42
CA SER A 122 9.59 -8.31 -3.38
C SER A 122 9.76 -9.19 -2.15
N THR A 123 8.96 -8.97 -1.10
CA THR A 123 9.11 -9.65 0.18
C THR A 123 8.02 -10.68 0.45
N TRP A 124 6.83 -10.25 0.81
CA TRP A 124 5.82 -11.15 1.38
C TRP A 124 4.49 -11.22 0.60
N LEU A 125 4.15 -10.18 -0.18
CA LEU A 125 2.88 -10.14 -0.89
C LEU A 125 2.99 -10.88 -2.22
N THR A 126 2.26 -11.99 -2.35
CA THR A 126 2.27 -12.85 -3.55
C THR A 126 0.96 -12.80 -4.34
N ASP A 127 -0.17 -12.51 -3.70
CA ASP A 127 -1.48 -12.41 -4.37
C ASP A 127 -1.85 -10.93 -4.60
N PHE A 128 -1.94 -10.54 -5.87
CA PHE A 128 -2.22 -9.18 -6.30
C PHE A 128 -3.59 -9.08 -6.92
N LYS A 129 -4.54 -8.54 -6.17
CA LYS A 129 -5.84 -8.15 -6.69
C LYS A 129 -5.75 -6.79 -7.38
N SER A 130 -6.70 -6.51 -8.28
CA SER A 130 -6.83 -5.18 -8.88
C SER A 130 -7.15 -4.14 -7.81
N VAL A 131 -6.40 -3.05 -7.79
CA VAL A 131 -6.59 -1.94 -6.83
C VAL A 131 -7.43 -0.86 -7.49
N SER A 132 -8.47 -0.40 -6.80
CA SER A 132 -9.30 0.72 -7.23
C SER A 132 -9.01 1.98 -6.39
N THR A 133 -9.35 3.14 -6.93
CA THR A 133 -9.22 4.42 -6.19
C THR A 133 -10.20 4.51 -5.02
N SER A 134 -11.26 3.70 -5.00
CA SER A 134 -12.18 3.61 -3.85
C SER A 134 -11.45 3.16 -2.58
N ALA A 135 -10.46 2.25 -2.69
CA ALA A 135 -9.66 1.84 -1.55
C ALA A 135 -8.93 3.03 -0.89
N ALA A 136 -8.44 3.99 -1.68
CA ALA A 136 -7.83 5.21 -1.16
C ALA A 136 -8.84 6.13 -0.45
N ARG A 137 -10.08 6.18 -0.95
CA ARG A 137 -11.16 6.97 -0.30
C ARG A 137 -11.52 6.40 1.07
N TYR A 138 -11.67 5.09 1.20
CA TYR A 138 -11.93 4.45 2.50
C TYR A 138 -10.81 4.69 3.51
N GLN A 139 -9.58 4.90 3.03
CA GLN A 139 -8.41 5.21 3.85
C GLN A 139 -8.19 6.72 4.05
N ASN A 140 -9.14 7.56 3.65
CA ASN A 140 -9.05 9.04 3.73
C ASN A 140 -7.80 9.63 3.06
N LEU A 141 -7.30 8.98 2.01
CA LEU A 141 -6.14 9.47 1.26
C LEU A 141 -6.58 10.41 0.13
N ALA A 142 -5.86 11.51 -0.01
CA ALA A 142 -6.07 12.41 -1.14
C ALA A 142 -5.84 11.67 -2.47
N ILE A 143 -6.73 11.88 -3.43
CA ILE A 143 -6.63 11.28 -4.78
C ILE A 143 -5.55 12.03 -5.56
N ASN A 144 -4.31 11.69 -5.27
CA ASN A 144 -3.13 12.20 -5.97
C ASN A 144 -2.36 11.01 -6.55
N GLN A 145 -2.25 10.96 -7.88
CA GLN A 145 -1.61 9.86 -8.60
C GLN A 145 -0.18 9.60 -8.11
N ALA A 146 0.62 10.64 -7.87
CA ALA A 146 1.99 10.51 -7.40
C ALA A 146 2.07 9.86 -6.00
N LYS A 147 1.13 10.17 -5.11
CA LYS A 147 1.07 9.59 -3.76
C LYS A 147 0.48 8.19 -3.75
N LEU A 148 -0.42 7.87 -4.67
CA LEU A 148 -1.11 6.58 -4.73
C LEU A 148 -0.37 5.53 -5.56
N SER A 149 0.56 5.92 -6.44
CA SER A 149 1.35 5.01 -7.26
C SER A 149 2.51 4.38 -6.49
N GLY A 150 2.74 3.11 -6.76
CA GLY A 150 3.94 2.40 -6.32
C GLY A 150 5.11 2.59 -7.28
N GLN A 151 6.28 2.02 -6.96
CA GLN A 151 7.46 2.05 -7.83
C GLN A 151 7.21 1.44 -9.22
N CYS A 152 6.27 0.51 -9.32
CA CYS A 152 5.87 -0.11 -10.58
C CYS A 152 4.93 0.76 -11.45
N GLY A 153 4.62 2.00 -11.06
CA GLY A 153 3.69 2.89 -11.75
C GLY A 153 2.20 2.54 -11.60
N ARG A 154 1.86 1.39 -11.01
CA ARG A 154 0.47 1.01 -10.70
C ARG A 154 0.07 1.48 -9.31
N LEU A 155 -1.23 1.51 -9.00
CA LEU A 155 -1.70 1.80 -7.65
C LEU A 155 -1.07 0.86 -6.62
N LYS A 156 -0.71 1.39 -5.47
CA LYS A 156 -0.08 0.67 -4.37
C LYS A 156 -0.91 -0.54 -3.95
N CYS A 157 -0.30 -1.71 -3.93
CA CYS A 157 -0.98 -2.96 -3.55
C CYS A 157 -1.38 -3.00 -2.07
N CYS A 158 -0.67 -2.28 -1.19
CA CYS A 158 -1.02 -2.15 0.22
C CYS A 158 -2.40 -1.51 0.42
N LEU A 159 -2.83 -0.59 -0.44
CA LEU A 159 -4.17 0.01 -0.37
C LEU A 159 -5.29 -1.03 -0.37
N ASN A 160 -5.13 -2.08 -1.18
CA ASN A 160 -6.13 -3.14 -1.25
C ASN A 160 -5.92 -4.22 -0.19
N TYR A 161 -4.68 -4.42 0.23
CA TYR A 161 -4.36 -5.38 1.29
C TYR A 161 -4.93 -4.94 2.65
N GLU A 162 -4.79 -3.65 2.96
CA GLU A 162 -5.24 -3.06 4.22
C GLU A 162 -6.73 -2.70 4.23
N LEU A 163 -7.41 -2.74 3.06
CA LEU A 163 -8.78 -2.24 2.89
C LEU A 163 -9.77 -2.86 3.88
N ASP A 164 -9.73 -4.18 4.06
CA ASP A 164 -10.67 -4.89 4.94
C ASP A 164 -10.52 -4.38 6.40
N THR A 165 -9.27 -4.15 6.86
CA THR A 165 -8.99 -3.60 8.19
C THR A 165 -9.58 -2.20 8.38
N TYR A 166 -9.46 -1.33 7.35
CA TYR A 166 -10.06 0.00 7.39
C TYR A 166 -11.58 -0.05 7.36
N MET A 167 -12.17 -0.97 6.61
CA MET A 167 -13.63 -1.14 6.56
C MET A 167 -14.18 -1.62 7.90
N ASP A 168 -13.53 -2.61 8.53
CA ASP A 168 -13.90 -3.10 9.87
C ASP A 168 -13.78 -2.00 10.94
N ALA A 169 -12.77 -1.14 10.81
CA ALA A 169 -12.61 0.00 11.71
C ALA A 169 -13.69 1.08 11.48
N LEU A 170 -14.04 1.36 10.22
CA LEU A 170 -15.10 2.31 9.88
C LEU A 170 -16.50 1.84 10.32
N GLU A 171 -16.75 0.54 10.37
CA GLU A 171 -18.02 0.00 10.89
C GLU A 171 -18.30 0.39 12.35
N LYS A 172 -17.24 0.68 13.11
CA LYS A 172 -17.33 1.13 14.50
C LYS A 172 -17.67 2.62 14.65
N PHE A 173 -17.69 3.37 13.56
CA PHE A 173 -18.09 4.77 13.57
C PHE A 173 -19.59 4.93 13.35
N PRO A 174 -20.20 5.96 13.90
CA PRO A 174 -21.62 6.20 13.74
C PRO A 174 -21.98 6.46 12.27
N LYS A 175 -23.01 5.76 11.80
CA LYS A 175 -23.58 6.00 10.48
C LYS A 175 -24.45 7.24 10.52
N LYS A 176 -24.45 8.06 9.44
CA LYS A 176 -25.22 9.31 9.33
C LYS A 176 -24.82 10.39 10.36
N ALA A 177 -23.51 10.51 10.60
CA ALA A 177 -22.94 11.52 11.48
C ALA A 177 -22.46 12.79 10.73
N ASP A 178 -22.97 13.01 9.51
CA ASP A 178 -22.54 14.13 8.68
C ASP A 178 -22.88 15.49 9.29
N VAL A 179 -23.99 15.58 10.03
CA VAL A 179 -24.45 16.79 10.73
C VAL A 179 -24.93 16.42 12.11
N ILE A 180 -24.43 17.14 13.11
CA ILE A 180 -24.89 17.09 14.51
C ILE A 180 -25.64 18.38 14.80
N GLU A 181 -26.83 18.28 15.38
CA GLU A 181 -27.60 19.43 15.81
C GLU A 181 -27.42 19.66 17.31
N THR A 182 -27.22 20.92 17.69
CA THR A 182 -27.14 21.39 19.07
C THR A 182 -28.19 22.49 19.29
N GLU A 183 -28.39 22.92 20.54
CA GLU A 183 -29.30 24.04 20.85
C GLU A 183 -28.82 25.37 20.22
N HIS A 184 -27.49 25.55 20.11
CA HIS A 184 -26.90 26.82 19.66
C HIS A 184 -26.45 26.80 18.20
N GLY A 185 -26.50 25.64 17.51
CA GLY A 185 -26.06 25.59 16.12
C GLY A 185 -25.97 24.19 15.53
N LYS A 186 -25.23 24.09 14.43
CA LYS A 186 -25.00 22.82 13.72
C LYS A 186 -23.51 22.57 13.53
N ALA A 187 -23.11 21.33 13.73
CA ALA A 187 -21.76 20.88 13.44
C ALA A 187 -21.76 19.97 12.20
N SER A 188 -20.93 20.29 11.22
CA SER A 188 -20.78 19.51 9.99
C SER A 188 -19.47 18.72 10.01
N LEU A 189 -19.54 17.44 9.65
CA LEU A 189 -18.38 16.57 9.59
C LEU A 189 -17.39 17.03 8.53
N ILE A 190 -16.11 17.22 8.91
CA ILE A 190 -15.02 17.54 7.99
C ILE A 190 -14.25 16.28 7.63
N LYS A 191 -13.87 15.48 8.64
CA LYS A 191 -12.96 14.35 8.49
C LYS A 191 -13.15 13.35 9.63
N VAL A 192 -12.89 12.08 9.35
CA VAL A 192 -12.79 11.01 10.33
C VAL A 192 -11.34 10.55 10.43
N ASP A 193 -10.79 10.46 11.63
CA ASP A 193 -9.51 9.83 11.89
C ASP A 193 -9.74 8.43 12.45
N ILE A 194 -9.56 7.45 11.60
CA ILE A 194 -9.87 6.05 11.88
C ILE A 194 -8.97 5.49 12.99
N PHE A 195 -7.69 5.90 13.01
CA PHE A 195 -6.69 5.39 13.95
C PHE A 195 -6.85 5.97 15.35
N LYS A 196 -7.13 7.27 15.42
CA LYS A 196 -7.38 7.95 16.70
C LYS A 196 -8.78 7.69 17.25
N GLY A 197 -9.69 7.19 16.43
CA GLY A 197 -11.10 6.98 16.81
C GLY A 197 -11.87 8.28 17.00
N VAL A 198 -11.45 9.37 16.32
CA VAL A 198 -12.05 10.70 16.49
C VAL A 198 -12.63 11.22 15.17
N MET A 199 -13.58 12.14 15.31
CA MET A 199 -14.29 12.80 14.24
C MET A 199 -14.11 14.30 14.35
N TYR A 200 -13.72 14.99 13.27
CA TYR A 200 -13.53 16.44 13.21
C TYR A 200 -14.77 17.08 12.65
N TYR A 201 -15.34 18.01 13.39
CA TYR A 201 -16.53 18.76 13.01
C TYR A 201 -16.23 20.24 12.89
N PHE A 202 -16.84 20.88 11.91
CA PHE A 202 -16.91 22.33 11.83
C PHE A 202 -18.20 22.79 12.52
N TYR A 203 -18.05 23.45 13.64
CA TYR A 203 -19.14 23.90 14.49
C TYR A 203 -19.34 25.41 14.38
N LYS A 204 -20.57 25.84 14.17
CA LYS A 204 -21.00 27.24 14.21
C LYS A 204 -22.06 27.43 15.27
N SER A 205 -21.76 28.28 16.24
CA SER A 205 -22.68 28.69 17.32
C SER A 205 -23.34 30.02 16.96
N GLY A 206 -24.28 29.98 15.98
CA GLY A 206 -25.04 31.15 15.55
C GLY A 206 -24.54 31.83 14.24
N ALA A 207 -25.27 32.87 13.80
CA ALA A 207 -25.07 33.48 12.50
C ALA A 207 -23.79 34.34 12.36
N TYR A 208 -23.28 34.84 13.46
CA TYR A 208 -22.09 35.74 13.51
C TYR A 208 -20.82 35.10 13.96
N ASP A 209 -20.85 33.75 14.30
CA ASP A 209 -19.66 33.02 14.68
C ASP A 209 -18.85 32.63 13.46
N ARG A 210 -17.51 32.82 13.52
CA ARG A 210 -16.58 32.38 12.45
C ARG A 210 -16.52 30.87 12.33
N GLY A 211 -17.06 30.13 13.31
CA GLY A 211 -16.99 28.67 13.40
C GLY A 211 -15.62 28.18 13.86
N LYS A 212 -15.63 27.06 14.53
CA LYS A 212 -14.43 26.37 15.06
C LYS A 212 -14.42 24.92 14.64
N THR A 213 -13.22 24.34 14.52
CA THR A 213 -13.07 22.90 14.35
C THR A 213 -13.02 22.25 15.71
N ILE A 214 -13.88 21.29 15.95
CA ILE A 214 -14.00 20.53 17.19
C ILE A 214 -13.68 19.07 16.92
N THR A 215 -12.99 18.42 17.83
CA THR A 215 -12.61 17.01 17.76
C THR A 215 -13.41 16.22 18.78
N LEU A 216 -14.25 15.30 18.30
CA LEU A 216 -15.10 14.45 19.14
C LEU A 216 -14.69 12.99 19.01
N GLU A 217 -14.71 12.26 20.13
CA GLU A 217 -14.56 10.81 20.13
C GLU A 217 -15.80 10.15 19.50
N LYS A 218 -15.59 9.04 18.78
CA LYS A 218 -16.66 8.29 18.10
C LYS A 218 -17.79 7.89 19.06
N ASP A 219 -17.45 7.52 20.31
CA ASP A 219 -18.42 7.06 21.30
C ASP A 219 -19.30 8.22 21.78
N LYS A 220 -18.72 9.42 21.97
CA LYS A 220 -19.47 10.64 22.26
C LYS A 220 -20.37 11.05 21.10
N VAL A 221 -19.93 10.90 19.87
CA VAL A 221 -20.77 11.17 18.69
C VAL A 221 -21.95 10.20 18.64
N HIS A 222 -21.77 8.92 19.03
CA HIS A 222 -22.88 7.98 19.18
C HIS A 222 -23.91 8.45 20.19
N GLU A 223 -23.47 8.85 21.40
CA GLU A 223 -24.35 9.38 22.46
C GLU A 223 -25.15 10.60 21.98
N ILE A 224 -24.47 11.56 21.35
CA ILE A 224 -25.09 12.78 20.85
C ILE A 224 -26.12 12.49 19.76
N LEU A 225 -25.82 11.58 18.84
CA LEU A 225 -26.76 11.17 17.79
C LEU A 225 -27.98 10.45 18.38
N GLU A 226 -27.84 9.69 19.45
CA GLU A 226 -28.94 9.06 20.16
C GLU A 226 -29.82 10.12 20.89
N MET A 227 -29.20 11.12 21.50
CA MET A 227 -29.91 12.25 22.07
C MET A 227 -30.72 13.02 21.00
N ASN A 228 -30.09 13.32 19.87
CA ASN A 228 -30.75 13.99 18.76
C ASN A 228 -31.95 13.18 18.20
N LYS A 229 -31.83 11.84 18.12
CA LYS A 229 -32.95 10.96 17.73
C LYS A 229 -34.11 11.01 18.70
N LYS A 230 -33.82 11.21 20.00
CA LYS A 230 -34.84 11.38 21.04
C LYS A 230 -35.40 12.81 21.12
N GLY A 231 -34.95 13.71 20.23
CA GLY A 231 -35.36 15.12 20.23
C GLY A 231 -34.64 16.00 21.26
N VAL A 232 -33.68 15.45 21.97
CA VAL A 232 -32.86 16.20 22.97
C VAL A 232 -31.60 16.69 22.28
N LYS A 233 -31.41 18.01 22.22
CA LYS A 233 -30.21 18.62 21.62
C LYS A 233 -29.21 18.95 22.73
N PRO A 234 -27.93 18.58 22.59
CA PRO A 234 -26.91 18.99 23.54
C PRO A 234 -26.72 20.51 23.52
N PRO A 235 -26.50 21.17 24.67
CA PRO A 235 -26.36 22.62 24.72
C PRO A 235 -25.12 23.13 23.99
N ASP A 236 -23.98 22.47 24.18
CA ASP A 236 -22.73 22.84 23.50
C ASP A 236 -21.86 21.61 23.25
N LEU A 237 -21.05 21.64 22.16
CA LEU A 237 -20.09 20.60 21.81
C LEU A 237 -18.68 20.92 22.32
N MET A 238 -18.40 22.14 22.74
CA MET A 238 -17.07 22.54 23.20
C MET A 238 -16.63 21.78 24.45
N ALA A 239 -17.56 21.42 25.33
CA ALA A 239 -17.28 20.62 26.52
C ALA A 239 -16.79 19.19 26.21
N PHE A 240 -16.98 18.72 24.99
CA PHE A 240 -16.60 17.37 24.53
C PHE A 240 -15.40 17.38 23.60
N ASP A 241 -14.75 18.55 23.39
CA ASP A 241 -13.59 18.70 22.53
C ASP A 241 -12.35 18.06 23.17
N VAL A 242 -11.85 16.98 22.57
CA VAL A 242 -10.66 16.24 23.06
C VAL A 242 -9.36 17.05 22.85
N THR A 243 -9.37 18.09 22.02
CA THR A 243 -8.22 18.96 21.78
C THR A 243 -8.18 20.19 22.67
N ALA A 244 -9.23 20.47 23.45
CA ALA A 244 -9.21 21.48 24.48
C ALA A 244 -8.18 21.04 25.54
N GLU A 245 -7.07 21.77 25.67
CA GLU A 245 -6.11 21.57 26.76
C GLU A 245 -6.90 21.63 28.07
N PRO A 246 -6.64 20.70 29.04
CA PRO A 246 -7.25 20.80 30.32
C PRO A 246 -6.89 22.18 30.90
N VAL A 247 -7.91 22.96 31.24
CA VAL A 247 -7.72 24.22 31.96
C VAL A 247 -6.86 23.85 33.17
N GLN A 248 -5.60 24.26 33.16
CA GLN A 248 -4.76 24.17 34.35
C GLN A 248 -5.46 25.03 35.41
N GLU A 249 -6.06 24.40 36.41
CA GLU A 249 -6.41 25.07 37.61
C GLU A 249 -5.11 25.73 38.11
N GLU A 250 -5.06 27.05 38.07
CA GLU A 250 -4.01 27.84 38.70
C GLU A 250 -4.00 27.42 40.16
N VAL A 251 -3.05 26.57 40.53
CA VAL A 251 -2.75 26.32 41.94
C VAL A 251 -2.09 27.59 42.43
N ASP A 252 -2.87 28.42 43.15
CA ASP A 252 -2.39 29.58 43.87
C ASP A 252 -1.25 29.16 44.82
N PHE A 253 -0.02 29.46 44.42
CA PHE A 253 1.17 29.34 45.22
C PHE A 253 1.38 30.61 46.08
N GLU A 254 0.32 31.07 46.75
CA GLU A 254 0.46 32.07 47.82
C GLU A 254 0.08 31.41 49.15
N SER A 255 1.02 30.74 49.79
CA SER A 255 1.13 30.62 51.24
C SER A 255 2.18 29.58 51.66
N VAL A 256 3.47 29.85 51.43
CA VAL A 256 4.54 29.29 52.29
C VAL A 256 5.69 30.33 52.35
N HIS A 257 5.44 31.42 53.03
CA HIS A 257 6.49 32.17 53.70
C HIS A 257 5.93 32.56 55.05
N ASP A 258 6.27 31.71 56.02
CA ASP A 258 6.47 32.06 57.42
C ASP A 258 6.78 30.79 58.20
N VAL A 259 8.07 30.50 58.44
CA VAL A 259 8.76 30.20 59.71
C VAL A 259 10.24 30.01 59.42
#